data_026efc2b71bdcd89cbb249a1e567660b
#
_entry.id   026efc2b71bdcd89cbb249a1e567660b
#
_cell.length_a   1.000
_cell.length_b   1.000
_cell.length_c   1.000
_cell.angle_alpha   90.00
_cell.angle_beta   90.00
_cell.angle_gamma   90.00
#
_symmetry.space_group_name_H-M   'P 1'
#
loop_
_entity.id
_entity.type
_entity.pdbx_description
1 polymer ?
#
loop_
_entity_poly.entity_id
_entity_poly.type
_entity_poly.pdbx_seq_one_letter_code
_entity_poly.pdbx_strand_id
1 'polypeptide(L)'
;MTELLFGLLVPVIVFGGMIFMAVRRGLQMRELCDHGIETTGRIFSKRSVSGGHNHGRTEKLAYKYTDNTGKTHSHTSVVPLAIYQAHEQGGTIPVVYSARKPSISAPKYLVHQCLQALGKK
;
A
#
# COMPACT_ATOMS: atom_id res chain seq x y z
N MET A 1 -1.81 42.76 -1.60
CA MET A 1 -1.22 41.99 -0.49
C MET A 1 -1.88 40.63 -0.27
N THR A 2 -3.18 40.53 -0.36
CA THR A 2 -3.91 39.25 -0.24
C THR A 2 -3.56 38.24 -1.34
N GLU A 3 -3.24 38.72 -2.55
CA GLU A 3 -2.89 37.87 -3.68
C GLU A 3 -1.53 37.20 -3.49
N LEU A 4 -0.57 37.86 -2.88
CA LEU A 4 0.74 37.31 -2.57
C LEU A 4 0.65 36.20 -1.49
N LEU A 5 -0.22 36.40 -0.53
CA LEU A 5 -0.49 35.38 0.51
C LEU A 5 -1.14 34.13 -0.08
N PHE A 6 -2.08 34.30 -1.02
CA PHE A 6 -2.70 33.17 -1.70
C PHE A 6 -1.71 32.41 -2.58
N GLY A 7 -0.83 33.11 -3.29
CA GLY A 7 0.19 32.50 -4.13
C GLY A 7 1.23 31.71 -3.35
N LEU A 8 1.47 32.05 -2.09
CA LEU A 8 2.38 31.30 -1.19
C LEU A 8 1.66 30.17 -0.45
N LEU A 9 0.38 30.34 -0.13
CA LEU A 9 -0.40 29.33 0.60
C LEU A 9 -0.68 28.07 -0.21
N VAL A 10 -0.98 28.22 -1.50
CA VAL A 10 -1.32 27.07 -2.35
C VAL A 10 -0.15 26.06 -2.46
N PRO A 11 1.10 26.46 -2.80
CA PRO A 11 2.22 25.53 -2.82
C PRO A 11 2.50 24.91 -1.45
N VAL A 12 2.38 25.69 -0.37
CA VAL A 12 2.60 25.17 0.99
C VAL A 12 1.58 24.11 1.35
N ILE A 13 0.31 24.29 1.00
CA ILE A 13 -0.75 23.30 1.23
C ILE A 13 -0.48 22.04 0.41
N VAL A 14 -0.08 22.17 -0.86
CA VAL A 14 0.21 21.03 -1.72
C VAL A 14 1.41 20.25 -1.20
N PHE A 15 2.51 20.92 -0.86
CA PHE A 15 3.69 20.26 -0.28
C PHE A 15 3.38 19.62 1.06
N GLY A 16 2.67 20.31 1.93
CA GLY A 16 2.24 19.78 3.22
C GLY A 16 1.37 18.55 3.07
N GLY A 17 0.45 18.56 2.10
CA GLY A 17 -0.39 17.41 1.80
C GLY A 17 0.40 16.22 1.29
N MET A 18 1.37 16.44 0.40
CA MET A 18 2.23 15.37 -0.10
C MET A 18 3.08 14.75 0.99
N ILE A 19 3.69 15.59 1.84
CA ILE A 19 4.48 15.12 2.99
C ILE A 19 3.60 14.34 3.96
N PHE A 20 2.41 14.83 4.24
CA PHE A 20 1.45 14.17 5.12
C PHE A 20 1.07 12.78 4.58
N MET A 21 0.79 12.66 3.28
CA MET A 21 0.47 11.37 2.67
C MET A 21 1.63 10.40 2.75
N ALA A 22 2.86 10.86 2.50
CA ALA A 22 4.05 10.03 2.60
C ALA A 22 4.31 9.56 4.03
N VAL A 23 4.18 10.45 5.00
CA VAL A 23 4.34 10.11 6.42
C VAL A 23 3.25 9.15 6.86
N ARG A 24 2.00 9.38 6.43
CA ARG A 24 0.89 8.50 6.76
C ARG A 24 1.13 7.08 6.25
N ARG A 25 1.61 6.94 5.01
CA ARG A 25 1.90 5.61 4.45
C ARG A 25 3.06 4.94 5.19
N GLY A 26 4.09 5.70 5.53
CA GLY A 26 5.21 5.20 6.32
C GLY A 26 4.77 4.72 7.70
N LEU A 27 3.89 5.45 8.36
CA LEU A 27 3.31 5.04 9.66
C LEU A 27 2.45 3.79 9.52
N GLN A 28 1.68 3.66 8.44
CA GLN A 28 0.90 2.46 8.17
C GLN A 28 1.79 1.23 7.99
N MET A 29 2.88 1.37 7.24
CA MET A 29 3.84 0.27 7.06
C MET A 29 4.50 -0.11 8.37
N ARG A 30 4.87 0.87 9.19
CA ARG A 30 5.44 0.61 10.51
C ARG A 30 4.44 -0.09 11.43
N GLU A 31 3.18 0.32 11.39
CA GLU A 31 2.11 -0.34 12.12
C GLU A 31 2.00 -1.82 11.74
N LEU A 32 2.10 -2.12 10.44
CA LEU A 32 2.08 -3.50 9.97
C LEU A 32 3.31 -4.28 10.41
N CYS A 33 4.48 -3.63 10.49
CA CYS A 33 5.69 -4.26 10.97
C CYS A 33 5.61 -4.59 12.47
N ASP A 34 5.01 -3.70 13.25
CA ASP A 34 4.97 -3.83 14.72
C ASP A 34 3.75 -4.61 15.20
N HIS A 35 2.60 -4.45 14.56
CA HIS A 35 1.32 -5.02 15.01
C HIS A 35 0.56 -5.72 13.88
N GLY A 36 1.28 -6.24 12.90
CA GLY A 36 0.67 -6.92 11.77
C GLY A 36 0.21 -8.33 12.11
N ILE A 37 -0.93 -8.72 11.58
CA ILE A 37 -1.46 -10.09 11.65
C ILE A 37 -1.40 -10.69 10.26
N GLU A 38 -0.80 -11.87 10.14
CA GLU A 38 -0.72 -12.57 8.86
C GLU A 38 -2.05 -13.25 8.53
N THR A 39 -2.45 -13.14 7.28
CA THR A 39 -3.62 -13.83 6.75
C THR A 39 -3.41 -14.14 5.27
N THR A 40 -4.38 -14.79 4.67
CA THR A 40 -4.33 -15.09 3.24
C THR A 40 -5.40 -14.27 2.55
N GLY A 41 -4.97 -13.47 1.57
CA GLY A 41 -5.88 -12.74 0.70
C GLY A 41 -6.17 -13.50 -0.58
N ARG A 42 -7.26 -13.17 -1.25
CA ARG A 42 -7.62 -13.71 -2.55
C ARG A 42 -7.55 -12.60 -3.59
N ILE A 43 -6.80 -12.84 -4.65
CA ILE A 43 -6.65 -11.89 -5.73
C ILE A 43 -7.90 -11.91 -6.61
N PHE A 44 -8.65 -10.81 -6.64
CA PHE A 44 -9.84 -10.71 -7.47
C PHE A 44 -9.61 -9.89 -8.74
N SER A 45 -8.52 -9.15 -8.83
CA SER A 45 -8.21 -8.35 -10.01
C SER A 45 -6.71 -8.20 -10.18
N LYS A 46 -6.25 -8.35 -11.43
CA LYS A 46 -4.88 -8.04 -11.84
C LYS A 46 -4.97 -6.99 -12.94
N ARG A 47 -4.19 -5.94 -12.81
CA ARG A 47 -4.19 -4.87 -13.81
C ARG A 47 -2.75 -4.42 -14.09
N SER A 48 -2.41 -4.37 -15.36
CA SER A 48 -1.17 -3.77 -15.82
C SER A 48 -1.52 -2.47 -16.54
N VAL A 49 -1.06 -1.35 -16.01
CA VAL A 49 -1.36 -0.03 -16.56
C VAL A 49 -0.11 0.55 -17.17
N SER A 50 -0.20 0.94 -18.43
CA SER A 50 0.86 1.64 -19.13
C SER A 50 0.96 3.06 -18.57
N GLY A 51 2.10 3.40 -17.97
CA GLY A 51 2.39 4.77 -17.57
C GLY A 51 2.56 5.65 -18.81
N GLY A 52 2.10 6.92 -18.77
CA GLY A 52 2.31 7.85 -19.86
C GLY A 52 3.79 8.06 -20.15
N HIS A 53 4.10 8.54 -21.34
CA HIS A 53 5.44 8.94 -21.83
C HIS A 53 6.66 8.36 -21.11
N ASN A 54 7.23 7.29 -21.63
CA ASN A 54 8.51 6.72 -21.17
C ASN A 54 8.52 6.14 -19.76
N HIS A 55 7.40 6.12 -19.09
CA HIS A 55 7.26 5.43 -17.82
C HIS A 55 6.80 4.00 -18.10
N GLY A 56 7.53 3.03 -17.63
CA GLY A 56 7.19 1.64 -17.81
C GLY A 56 5.80 1.30 -17.28
N ARG A 57 5.41 0.05 -17.43
CA ARG A 57 4.11 -0.42 -16.93
C ARG A 57 4.08 -0.46 -15.41
N THR A 58 2.93 -0.12 -14.85
CA THR A 58 2.66 -0.28 -13.43
C THR A 58 1.76 -1.50 -13.24
N GLU A 59 2.24 -2.47 -12.48
CA GLU A 59 1.51 -3.69 -12.19
C GLU A 59 0.75 -3.54 -10.89
N LYS A 60 -0.54 -3.86 -10.88
CA LYS A 60 -1.40 -3.75 -9.70
C LYS A 60 -2.10 -5.06 -9.43
N LEU A 61 -2.11 -5.47 -8.17
CA LEU A 61 -2.89 -6.60 -7.67
C LEU A 61 -3.91 -6.09 -6.68
N ALA A 62 -5.18 -6.44 -6.89
CA ALA A 62 -6.24 -6.17 -5.94
C ALA A 62 -6.63 -7.47 -5.26
N TYR A 63 -6.65 -7.47 -3.94
CA TYR A 63 -6.97 -8.65 -3.16
C TYR A 63 -7.99 -8.33 -2.08
N LYS A 64 -8.70 -9.36 -1.62
CA LYS A 64 -9.61 -9.30 -0.50
C LYS A 64 -9.12 -10.22 0.60
N TYR A 65 -9.30 -9.80 1.84
CA TYR A 65 -8.97 -10.62 3.00
C TYR A 65 -10.01 -10.38 4.08
N THR A 66 -10.14 -11.35 4.98
CA THR A 66 -11.07 -11.26 6.12
C THR A 66 -10.25 -11.11 7.39
N ASP A 67 -10.61 -10.14 8.23
CA ASP A 67 -9.94 -9.92 9.50
C ASP A 67 -10.43 -10.90 10.56
N ASN A 68 -9.86 -10.80 11.77
CA ASN A 68 -10.21 -11.69 12.88
C ASN A 68 -11.62 -11.47 13.44
N THR A 69 -12.30 -10.40 13.03
CA THR A 69 -13.69 -10.14 13.41
C THR A 69 -14.68 -10.64 12.37
N GLY A 70 -14.21 -11.21 11.27
CA GLY A 70 -15.03 -11.69 10.16
C GLY A 70 -15.38 -10.66 9.12
N LYS A 71 -14.86 -9.44 9.23
CA LYS A 71 -15.10 -8.37 8.26
C LYS A 71 -14.15 -8.49 7.07
N THR A 72 -14.69 -8.38 5.86
CA THR A 72 -13.89 -8.44 4.63
C THR A 72 -13.43 -7.06 4.21
N HIS A 73 -12.15 -6.96 3.89
CA HIS A 73 -11.50 -5.75 3.39
C HIS A 73 -10.90 -6.02 2.03
N SER A 74 -10.72 -4.96 1.24
CA SER A 74 -10.03 -5.06 -0.05
C SER A 74 -8.95 -3.99 -0.13
N HIS A 75 -7.88 -4.29 -0.88
CA HIS A 75 -6.78 -3.36 -1.09
C HIS A 75 -6.16 -3.62 -2.45
N THR A 76 -5.72 -2.54 -3.10
CA THR A 76 -4.97 -2.61 -4.37
C THR A 76 -3.53 -2.22 -4.09
N SER A 77 -2.59 -3.09 -4.46
CA SER A 77 -1.17 -2.86 -4.23
C SER A 77 -0.43 -2.78 -5.55
N VAL A 78 0.48 -1.82 -5.65
CA VAL A 78 1.44 -1.77 -6.76
C VAL A 78 2.55 -2.76 -6.45
N VAL A 79 2.83 -3.64 -7.39
CA VAL A 79 3.78 -4.74 -7.19
C VAL A 79 4.81 -4.79 -8.32
N PRO A 80 6.02 -5.33 -8.08
CA PRO A 80 6.96 -5.60 -9.15
C PRO A 80 6.41 -6.63 -10.14
N LEU A 81 6.92 -6.59 -11.37
CA LEU A 81 6.49 -7.52 -12.42
C LEU A 81 6.65 -8.98 -11.98
N ALA A 82 7.73 -9.32 -11.29
CA ALA A 82 7.97 -10.68 -10.81
C ALA A 82 6.84 -11.16 -9.88
N ILE A 83 6.40 -10.29 -8.97
CA ILE A 83 5.30 -10.61 -8.05
C ILE A 83 3.98 -10.73 -8.82
N TYR A 84 3.76 -9.84 -9.78
CA TYR A 84 2.57 -9.86 -10.62
C TYR A 84 2.47 -11.18 -11.42
N GLN A 85 3.58 -11.63 -12.00
CA GLN A 85 3.62 -12.86 -12.78
C GLN A 85 3.52 -14.13 -11.92
N ALA A 86 3.98 -14.05 -10.66
CA ALA A 86 3.95 -15.17 -9.75
C ALA A 86 2.56 -15.47 -9.19
N HIS A 87 1.62 -14.55 -9.34
CA HIS A 87 0.27 -14.68 -8.79
C HIS A 87 -0.77 -14.62 -9.90
N GLU A 88 -1.81 -15.44 -9.78
CA GLU A 88 -2.90 -15.49 -10.75
C GLU A 88 -4.17 -14.87 -10.18
N GLN A 89 -5.02 -14.34 -11.06
CA GLN A 89 -6.35 -13.88 -10.66
C GLN A 89 -7.16 -15.07 -10.14
N GLY A 90 -7.78 -14.89 -8.99
CA GLY A 90 -8.44 -15.98 -8.27
C GLY A 90 -7.51 -16.77 -7.36
N GLY A 91 -6.20 -16.54 -7.45
CA GLY A 91 -5.21 -17.15 -6.58
C GLY A 91 -5.14 -16.48 -5.21
N THR A 92 -4.25 -17.00 -4.37
CA THR A 92 -4.05 -16.48 -3.02
C THR A 92 -2.74 -15.74 -2.91
N ILE A 93 -2.69 -14.80 -1.97
CA ILE A 93 -1.48 -14.03 -1.67
C ILE A 93 -1.38 -13.86 -0.15
N PRO A 94 -0.19 -14.07 0.45
CA PRO A 94 -0.01 -13.78 1.87
C PRO A 94 -0.13 -12.28 2.12
N VAL A 95 -0.93 -11.90 3.12
CA VAL A 95 -1.24 -10.52 3.45
C VAL A 95 -1.01 -10.31 4.94
N VAL A 96 -0.57 -9.11 5.30
CA VAL A 96 -0.47 -8.67 6.69
C VAL A 96 -1.40 -7.48 6.87
N TYR A 97 -2.24 -7.49 7.90
CA TYR A 97 -3.10 -6.38 8.23
C TYR A 97 -2.86 -5.91 9.65
N SER A 98 -3.20 -4.65 9.94
CA SER A 98 -3.00 -4.08 11.26
C SER A 98 -4.01 -4.63 12.26
N ALA A 99 -3.52 -5.09 13.43
CA ALA A 99 -4.39 -5.55 14.51
C ALA A 99 -5.28 -4.42 15.04
N ARG A 100 -4.80 -3.19 15.00
CA ARG A 100 -5.53 -2.02 15.50
C ARG A 100 -6.51 -1.47 14.47
N LYS A 101 -6.14 -1.50 13.20
CA LYS A 101 -6.97 -0.98 12.12
C LYS A 101 -6.94 -1.95 10.94
N PRO A 102 -7.81 -2.97 10.95
CA PRO A 102 -7.74 -4.05 9.96
C PRO A 102 -7.88 -3.63 8.50
N SER A 103 -8.38 -2.42 8.22
CA SER A 103 -8.43 -1.90 6.86
C SER A 103 -7.04 -1.54 6.30
N ILE A 104 -6.03 -1.40 7.15
CA ILE A 104 -4.65 -1.17 6.72
C ILE A 104 -4.00 -2.52 6.48
N SER A 105 -3.50 -2.74 5.28
CA SER A 105 -2.87 -3.99 4.91
C SER A 105 -1.80 -3.78 3.85
N ALA A 106 -0.94 -4.78 3.70
CA ALA A 106 0.03 -4.85 2.62
C ALA A 106 0.36 -6.32 2.33
N PRO A 107 0.81 -6.65 1.11
CA PRO A 107 1.33 -7.99 0.86
C PRO A 107 2.50 -8.31 1.80
N LYS A 108 2.57 -9.56 2.23
CA LYS A 108 3.58 -9.99 3.21
C LYS A 108 5.01 -9.68 2.76
N TYR A 109 5.30 -9.79 1.47
CA TYR A 109 6.66 -9.53 0.98
C TYR A 109 7.10 -8.09 1.23
N LEU A 110 6.19 -7.12 1.14
CA LEU A 110 6.49 -5.71 1.43
C LEU A 110 6.77 -5.50 2.91
N VAL A 111 5.99 -6.12 3.77
CA VAL A 111 6.20 -6.03 5.23
C VAL A 111 7.51 -6.67 5.61
N HIS A 112 7.84 -7.80 4.98
CA HIS A 112 9.12 -8.49 5.21
C HIS A 112 10.31 -7.60 4.80
N GLN A 113 10.22 -6.91 3.65
CA GLN A 113 11.23 -5.96 3.23
C GLN A 113 11.38 -4.80 4.22
N CYS A 114 10.25 -4.30 4.74
CA CYS A 114 10.25 -3.25 5.74
C CYS A 114 10.96 -3.70 7.03
N LEU A 115 10.66 -4.92 7.50
CA LEU A 115 11.32 -5.49 8.67
C LEU A 115 12.83 -5.61 8.48
N GLN A 116 13.26 -6.05 7.30
CA GLN A 116 14.69 -6.15 6.98
C GLN A 116 15.36 -4.77 6.97
N ALA A 117 14.69 -3.76 6.40
CA ALA A 117 15.22 -2.41 6.34
C ALA A 117 15.36 -1.79 7.73
N LEU A 118 14.49 -2.18 8.67
CA LEU A 118 14.56 -1.71 10.06
C LEU A 118 15.51 -2.54 10.92
N GLY A 119 16.17 -3.57 10.35
CA GLY A 119 17.03 -4.46 11.10
C GLY A 119 16.31 -5.41 12.04
N LYS A 120 15.01 -5.52 11.93
CA LYS A 120 14.20 -6.47 12.71
C LYS A 120 14.10 -7.80 11.98
N LYS A 121 14.28 -8.86 12.71
CA LYS A 121 14.16 -10.22 12.16
C LYS A 121 12.79 -10.80 12.39
#